data_8725db249f6fafb1bde0f732d55ef90f
#
_entry.id   8725db249f6fafb1bde0f732d55ef90f
#
_cell.length_a   1.000
_cell.length_b   1.000
_cell.length_c   1.000
_cell.angle_alpha   90.00
_cell.angle_beta   90.00
_cell.angle_gamma   90.00
#
_symmetry.space_group_name_H-M   'P 1'
#
loop_
_entity.id
_entity.type
_entity.pdbx_description
1 polymer ?
#
loop_
_entity_poly.entity_id
_entity_poly.type
_entity_poly.pdbx_seq_one_letter_code
_entity_poly.pdbx_strand_id
1 'polypeptide(L)'
;MHRALLPGLTSMILLAGPATAADAPPGASSCSGCHAPKALADTVIPHIAGRKAADIVTFMREYRSGAWPSSVMGRIAKGFDDQQTEAIAAWFAAQPQ
;
A
#
# COMPACT_ATOMS: atom_id res chain seq x y z
N MET A 1 46.93 31.06 -35.50
CA MET A 1 45.55 30.56 -35.77
C MET A 1 45.31 29.37 -34.82
N HIS A 2 44.68 29.64 -33.66
CA HIS A 2 44.39 28.60 -32.66
C HIS A 2 42.93 28.27 -32.79
N ARG A 3 42.63 27.07 -33.27
CA ARG A 3 41.24 26.54 -33.30
C ARG A 3 40.93 25.95 -31.90
N ALA A 4 40.07 26.62 -31.16
CA ALA A 4 39.52 26.10 -29.92
C ALA A 4 38.48 25.04 -30.24
N LEU A 5 38.74 23.81 -29.83
CA LEU A 5 37.76 22.71 -29.83
C LEU A 5 36.90 22.85 -28.58
N LEU A 6 35.61 23.11 -28.79
CA LEU A 6 34.59 23.09 -27.73
C LEU A 6 34.26 21.62 -27.41
N PRO A 7 34.30 21.20 -26.15
CA PRO A 7 33.81 19.87 -25.77
C PRO A 7 32.27 19.87 -25.79
N GLY A 8 31.71 19.00 -26.63
CA GLY A 8 30.27 18.77 -26.68
C GLY A 8 29.74 18.21 -25.35
N LEU A 9 28.80 18.93 -24.74
CA LEU A 9 28.02 18.45 -23.61
C LEU A 9 27.09 17.35 -24.12
N THR A 10 27.45 16.09 -23.88
CA THR A 10 26.54 14.96 -24.13
C THR A 10 25.49 14.94 -23.03
N SER A 11 24.29 15.44 -23.36
CA SER A 11 23.13 15.41 -22.46
C SER A 11 22.64 13.98 -22.30
N MET A 12 22.90 13.39 -21.16
CA MET A 12 22.44 12.05 -20.82
C MET A 12 20.97 12.13 -20.41
N ILE A 13 20.08 11.83 -21.35
CA ILE A 13 18.64 11.74 -21.07
C ILE A 13 18.39 10.45 -20.30
N LEU A 14 18.17 10.55 -18.98
CA LEU A 14 17.63 9.44 -18.19
C LEU A 14 16.19 9.20 -18.63
N LEU A 15 15.96 8.14 -19.39
CA LEU A 15 14.60 7.62 -19.60
C LEU A 15 14.13 6.98 -18.30
N ALA A 16 13.38 7.73 -17.51
CA ALA A 16 12.58 7.15 -16.45
C ALA A 16 11.49 6.29 -17.11
N GLY A 17 11.64 4.97 -17.03
CA GLY A 17 10.59 4.04 -17.47
C GLY A 17 9.32 4.22 -16.61
N PRO A 18 8.14 3.78 -17.12
CA PRO A 18 6.91 3.85 -16.34
C PRO A 18 7.08 3.05 -15.04
N ALA A 19 6.79 3.69 -13.90
CA ALA A 19 6.74 3.01 -12.63
C ALA A 19 5.58 2.00 -12.69
N THR A 20 5.88 0.70 -12.69
CA THR A 20 4.87 -0.35 -12.56
C THR A 20 4.37 -0.36 -11.11
N ALA A 21 3.03 -0.34 -10.94
CA ALA A 21 2.44 -0.55 -9.61
C ALA A 21 2.90 -1.91 -9.08
N ALA A 22 3.35 -1.95 -7.81
CA ALA A 22 3.70 -3.20 -7.17
C ALA A 22 2.49 -4.13 -7.12
N ASP A 23 2.70 -5.42 -7.40
CA ASP A 23 1.66 -6.43 -7.28
C ASP A 23 1.17 -6.53 -5.83
N ALA A 24 -0.12 -6.78 -5.67
CA ALA A 24 -0.71 -6.97 -4.36
C ALA A 24 -0.11 -8.22 -3.69
N PRO A 25 0.31 -8.14 -2.42
CA PRO A 25 0.80 -9.29 -1.69
C PRO A 25 -0.32 -10.31 -1.46
N PRO A 26 0.02 -11.60 -1.19
CA PRO A 26 -0.97 -12.62 -0.88
C PRO A 26 -1.94 -12.16 0.22
N GLY A 27 -3.23 -12.32 -0.01
CA GLY A 27 -4.30 -11.94 0.92
C GLY A 27 -4.85 -10.53 0.75
N ALA A 28 -4.15 -9.61 0.09
CA ALA A 28 -4.62 -8.24 -0.10
C ALA A 28 -5.92 -8.16 -0.91
N SER A 29 -6.10 -9.04 -1.89
CA SER A 29 -7.34 -9.11 -2.69
C SER A 29 -8.57 -9.46 -1.84
N SER A 30 -8.40 -10.27 -0.80
CA SER A 30 -9.48 -10.59 0.15
C SER A 30 -9.96 -9.35 0.92
N CYS A 31 -9.04 -8.45 1.24
CA CYS A 31 -9.36 -7.19 1.91
C CYS A 31 -10.19 -6.27 1.00
N SER A 32 -9.82 -6.20 -0.27
CA SER A 32 -10.48 -5.33 -1.27
C SER A 32 -11.94 -5.74 -1.55
N GLY A 33 -12.33 -6.95 -1.21
CA GLY A 33 -13.71 -7.42 -1.34
C GLY A 33 -14.71 -6.67 -0.43
N CYS A 34 -14.25 -6.19 0.72
CA CYS A 34 -15.04 -5.42 1.68
C CYS A 34 -14.54 -3.99 1.82
N HIS A 35 -13.21 -3.79 1.88
CA HIS A 35 -12.59 -2.47 1.89
C HIS A 35 -12.37 -2.00 0.46
N ALA A 36 -13.37 -1.33 -0.10
CA ALA A 36 -13.33 -0.88 -1.49
C ALA A 36 -12.09 0.02 -1.76
N PRO A 37 -11.54 -0.02 -2.98
CA PRO A 37 -10.38 0.80 -3.35
C PRO A 37 -10.68 2.29 -3.36
N LYS A 38 -11.94 2.68 -3.46
CA LYS A 38 -12.42 4.05 -3.31
C LYS A 38 -13.38 4.14 -2.13
N ALA A 39 -13.34 5.30 -1.44
CA ALA A 39 -14.30 5.55 -0.38
C ALA A 39 -15.73 5.48 -0.92
N LEU A 40 -16.56 4.70 -0.25
CA LEU A 40 -17.99 4.57 -0.57
C LEU A 40 -18.82 5.36 0.45
N ALA A 41 -19.87 6.02 -0.04
CA ALA A 41 -20.88 6.58 0.84
C ALA A 41 -21.70 5.45 1.50
N ASP A 42 -22.28 5.75 2.65
CA ASP A 42 -23.25 4.88 3.34
C ASP A 42 -22.73 3.48 3.72
N THR A 43 -21.42 3.34 3.95
CA THR A 43 -20.83 2.11 4.46
C THR A 43 -20.21 2.32 5.84
N VAL A 44 -20.35 1.31 6.70
CA VAL A 44 -19.64 1.23 7.99
C VAL A 44 -18.24 0.60 7.84
N ILE A 45 -17.93 0.08 6.66
CA ILE A 45 -16.63 -0.52 6.37
C ILE A 45 -15.64 0.59 6.04
N PRO A 46 -14.58 0.79 6.83
CA PRO A 46 -13.68 1.91 6.62
C PRO A 46 -12.85 1.75 5.34
N HIS A 47 -12.60 2.87 4.68
CA HIS A 47 -11.65 2.96 3.58
C HIS A 47 -10.23 2.90 4.13
N ILE A 48 -9.39 2.00 3.60
CA ILE A 48 -8.02 1.76 4.10
C ILE A 48 -6.92 2.15 3.14
N ALA A 49 -7.22 2.31 1.86
CA ALA A 49 -6.23 2.75 0.86
C ALA A 49 -5.68 4.13 1.22
N GLY A 50 -4.36 4.30 1.12
CA GLY A 50 -3.67 5.54 1.44
C GLY A 50 -3.55 5.87 2.93
N ARG A 51 -4.01 5.00 3.83
CA ARG A 51 -3.75 5.15 5.26
C ARG A 51 -2.30 4.81 5.59
N LYS A 52 -1.78 5.34 6.69
CA LYS A 52 -0.44 4.99 7.17
C LYS A 52 -0.35 3.49 7.45
N ALA A 53 0.70 2.84 6.94
CA ALA A 53 0.91 1.41 7.14
C ALA A 53 0.95 1.04 8.63
N ALA A 54 1.58 1.85 9.48
CA ALA A 54 1.65 1.62 10.91
C ALA A 54 0.27 1.58 11.57
N ASP A 55 -0.66 2.43 11.14
CA ASP A 55 -2.02 2.45 11.66
C ASP A 55 -2.78 1.18 11.26
N ILE A 56 -2.66 0.74 10.00
CA ILE A 56 -3.28 -0.50 9.53
C ILE A 56 -2.75 -1.70 10.34
N VAL A 57 -1.44 -1.79 10.56
CA VAL A 57 -0.81 -2.85 11.36
C VAL A 57 -1.35 -2.84 12.79
N THR A 58 -1.45 -1.67 13.41
CA THR A 58 -1.97 -1.52 14.77
C THR A 58 -3.39 -2.03 14.88
N PHE A 59 -4.29 -1.60 14.00
CA PHE A 59 -5.67 -2.07 14.00
C PHE A 59 -5.79 -3.58 13.79
N MET A 60 -5.00 -4.14 12.86
CA MET A 60 -5.00 -5.58 12.62
C MET A 60 -4.54 -6.38 13.85
N ARG A 61 -3.52 -5.89 14.56
CA ARG A 61 -3.06 -6.51 15.81
C ARG A 61 -4.11 -6.44 16.91
N GLU A 62 -4.79 -5.32 17.05
CA GLU A 62 -5.86 -5.13 18.04
C GLU A 62 -7.07 -6.02 17.74
N TYR A 63 -7.46 -6.19 16.49
CA TYR A 63 -8.49 -7.14 16.10
C TYR A 63 -8.07 -8.58 16.37
N ARG A 64 -6.84 -8.95 16.04
CA ARG A 64 -6.32 -10.29 16.24
C ARG A 64 -6.25 -10.66 17.72
N SER A 65 -5.85 -9.75 18.58
CA SER A 65 -5.76 -9.95 20.03
C SER A 65 -7.12 -9.90 20.73
N GLY A 66 -8.15 -9.37 20.11
CA GLY A 66 -9.45 -9.12 20.72
C GLY A 66 -9.49 -7.83 21.56
N ALA A 67 -8.42 -7.03 21.58
CA ALA A 67 -8.40 -5.75 22.27
C ALA A 67 -9.43 -4.78 21.72
N TRP A 68 -9.68 -4.86 20.40
CA TRP A 68 -10.76 -4.13 19.77
C TRP A 68 -11.84 -5.09 19.28
N PRO A 69 -13.04 -5.07 19.89
CA PRO A 69 -14.10 -5.98 19.51
C PRO A 69 -14.61 -5.70 18.10
N SER A 70 -14.69 -6.75 17.30
CA SER A 70 -15.26 -6.72 15.97
C SER A 70 -15.81 -8.09 15.62
N SER A 71 -16.96 -8.13 14.98
CA SER A 71 -17.59 -9.40 14.58
C SER A 71 -16.86 -10.08 13.42
N VAL A 72 -16.33 -9.32 12.47
CA VAL A 72 -15.73 -9.84 11.24
C VAL A 72 -14.22 -9.70 11.25
N MET A 73 -13.69 -8.50 11.50
CA MET A 73 -12.25 -8.24 11.44
C MET A 73 -11.47 -9.02 12.48
N GLY A 74 -12.03 -9.31 13.63
CA GLY A 74 -11.41 -10.19 14.63
C GLY A 74 -11.14 -11.60 14.11
N ARG A 75 -12.01 -12.13 13.27
CA ARG A 75 -11.83 -13.44 12.62
C ARG A 75 -10.84 -13.36 11.46
N ILE A 76 -10.95 -12.33 10.62
CA ILE A 76 -10.07 -12.13 9.46
C ILE A 76 -8.64 -11.93 9.90
N ALA A 77 -8.40 -11.06 10.88
CA ALA A 77 -7.07 -10.73 11.37
C ALA A 77 -6.31 -11.95 11.94
N LYS A 78 -7.01 -12.92 12.48
CA LYS A 78 -6.42 -14.18 12.97
C LYS A 78 -5.84 -15.06 11.87
N GLY A 79 -6.24 -14.85 10.62
CA GLY A 79 -5.73 -15.56 9.46
C GLY A 79 -4.38 -15.06 8.95
N PHE A 80 -3.82 -13.99 9.52
CA PHE A 80 -2.58 -13.36 9.07
C PHE A 80 -1.57 -13.25 10.22
N ASP A 81 -0.32 -13.62 9.93
CA ASP A 81 0.79 -13.35 10.83
C ASP A 81 1.29 -11.89 10.72
N ASP A 82 2.27 -11.52 11.52
CA ASP A 82 2.80 -10.15 11.52
C ASP A 82 3.44 -9.78 10.19
N GLN A 83 4.18 -10.68 9.57
CA GLN A 83 4.84 -10.43 8.28
C GLN A 83 3.82 -10.21 7.16
N GLN A 84 2.80 -11.03 7.09
CA GLN A 84 1.71 -10.90 6.13
C GLN A 84 0.95 -9.59 6.34
N THR A 85 0.65 -9.26 7.59
CA THR A 85 -0.04 -8.02 7.97
C THR A 85 0.77 -6.79 7.57
N GLU A 86 2.07 -6.79 7.82
CA GLU A 86 2.96 -5.68 7.42
C GLU A 86 3.04 -5.50 5.90
N ALA A 87 3.14 -6.59 5.15
CA ALA A 87 3.17 -6.54 3.68
C ALA A 87 1.87 -5.99 3.09
N ILE A 88 0.72 -6.45 3.60
CA ILE A 88 -0.61 -5.98 3.17
C ILE A 88 -0.79 -4.50 3.55
N ALA A 89 -0.41 -4.11 4.76
CA ALA A 89 -0.50 -2.73 5.21
C ALA A 89 0.35 -1.78 4.35
N ALA A 90 1.57 -2.16 4.02
CA ALA A 90 2.44 -1.37 3.14
C ALA A 90 1.84 -1.21 1.75
N TRP A 91 1.25 -2.26 1.20
CA TRP A 91 0.61 -2.21 -0.10
C TRP A 91 -0.60 -1.28 -0.11
N PHE A 92 -1.50 -1.38 0.88
CA PHE A 92 -2.65 -0.47 0.99
C PHE A 92 -2.24 0.98 1.23
N ALA A 93 -1.22 1.21 2.06
CA ALA A 93 -0.71 2.56 2.31
C ALA A 93 -0.20 3.26 1.03
N ALA A 94 0.32 2.49 0.08
CA ALA A 94 0.81 2.99 -1.21
C ALA A 94 -0.30 3.21 -2.25
N GLN A 95 -1.52 2.77 -2.00
CA GLN A 95 -2.64 2.94 -2.92
C GLN A 95 -3.16 4.39 -2.87
N PRO A 96 -3.63 4.94 -4.01
CA PRO A 96 -4.26 6.25 -4.01
C PRO A 96 -5.56 6.24 -3.18
N GLN A 97 -5.86 7.40 -2.57
CA GLN A 97 -7.11 7.63 -1.83
C GLN A 97 -8.27 7.94 -2.77
#